data_1f5ab1651bbfe34afea45f8954fa9949
#
_entry.id   1f5ab1651bbfe34afea45f8954fa9949
#
_cell.length_a   1.000
_cell.length_b   1.000
_cell.length_c   1.000
_cell.angle_alpha   90.00
_cell.angle_beta   90.00
_cell.angle_gamma   90.00
#
_symmetry.space_group_name_H-M   'P 1'
#
loop_
_entity.id
_entity.type
_entity.pdbx_description
1 polymer ?
#
loop_
_entity_poly.entity_id
_entity_poly.type
_entity_poly.pdbx_seq_one_letter_code
_entity_poly.pdbx_strand_id
1 'polypeptide(L)'
;MTHMRLEGKKVIVTGGMSGIGLAIVSRFVKEGAIVLVADVREDSNGIIASLSSSSGRGIYFCKTDVSDMAEVKEMVEYAIEVMGGVDSVVNNAASFTFGGVDVLDYQEWMKAISVNVIGTANVCKSTLKHLKKSDHPTIINIASISSFIAQAKSLPYNSTKGAIAQLTRCLAMDWGEHGIRVNGICPGDIHTEGWYKRGISRQKNIDPSDPEGFIQEASSMSLMDRVGKPEEVANLALFLASEEASYITGAMVVIDGGATVTIN
;
A
#
# COMPACT_ATOMS: atom_id res chain seq x y z
N MET A 1 -6.12 -29.46 -8.70
CA MET A 1 -5.20 -28.32 -8.93
C MET A 1 -5.81 -27.13 -8.27
N THR A 2 -5.14 -26.54 -7.27
CA THR A 2 -5.61 -25.29 -6.65
C THR A 2 -5.50 -24.18 -7.70
N HIS A 3 -6.63 -23.60 -8.06
CA HIS A 3 -6.69 -22.49 -9.02
C HIS A 3 -6.00 -21.27 -8.39
N MET A 4 -4.95 -20.74 -9.05
CA MET A 4 -4.27 -19.52 -8.60
C MET A 4 -5.16 -18.31 -8.84
N ARG A 5 -5.37 -17.48 -7.82
CA ARG A 5 -6.36 -16.38 -7.83
C ARG A 5 -5.98 -15.21 -8.72
N LEU A 6 -4.69 -15.06 -9.04
CA LEU A 6 -4.14 -13.98 -9.89
C LEU A 6 -3.34 -14.52 -11.08
N GLU A 7 -3.66 -15.74 -11.57
CA GLU A 7 -2.92 -16.37 -12.67
C GLU A 7 -2.82 -15.44 -13.88
N GLY A 8 -1.59 -15.10 -14.26
CA GLY A 8 -1.27 -14.24 -15.40
C GLY A 8 -1.61 -12.75 -15.22
N LYS A 9 -2.19 -12.32 -14.10
CA LYS A 9 -2.45 -10.88 -13.84
C LYS A 9 -1.16 -10.07 -13.73
N LYS A 10 -1.15 -8.93 -14.38
CA LYS A 10 -0.02 -8.00 -14.49
C LYS A 10 -0.23 -6.86 -13.49
N VAL A 11 0.58 -6.83 -12.45
CA VAL A 11 0.35 -5.96 -11.29
C VAL A 11 1.53 -5.02 -11.06
N ILE A 12 1.26 -3.74 -10.85
CA ILE A 12 2.24 -2.77 -10.34
C ILE A 12 2.02 -2.62 -8.83
N VAL A 13 3.08 -2.77 -8.03
CA VAL A 13 3.06 -2.52 -6.58
C VAL A 13 4.06 -1.44 -6.25
N THR A 14 3.59 -0.28 -5.78
CA THR A 14 4.47 0.82 -5.35
C THR A 14 4.87 0.68 -3.89
N GLY A 15 6.12 1.05 -3.55
CA GLY A 15 6.67 0.83 -2.20
C GLY A 15 6.80 -0.66 -1.86
N GLY A 16 7.12 -1.49 -2.86
CA GLY A 16 7.07 -2.95 -2.76
C GLY A 16 8.33 -3.61 -2.18
N MET A 17 9.37 -2.84 -1.84
CA MET A 17 10.64 -3.39 -1.36
C MET A 17 10.68 -3.65 0.15
N SER A 18 9.62 -3.37 0.91
CA SER A 18 9.54 -3.69 2.34
C SER A 18 8.13 -3.75 2.89
N GLY A 19 8.01 -4.25 4.12
CA GLY A 19 6.79 -4.20 4.92
C GLY A 19 5.57 -4.77 4.22
N ILE A 20 4.45 -4.03 4.26
CA ILE A 20 3.18 -4.42 3.64
C ILE A 20 3.34 -4.61 2.13
N GLY A 21 4.05 -3.70 1.44
CA GLY A 21 4.25 -3.80 0.00
C GLY A 21 4.96 -5.08 -0.41
N LEU A 22 6.04 -5.45 0.29
CA LEU A 22 6.78 -6.68 0.01
C LEU A 22 5.94 -7.94 0.30
N ALA A 23 5.15 -7.92 1.35
CA ALA A 23 4.23 -9.02 1.64
C ALA A 23 3.16 -9.19 0.54
N ILE A 24 2.64 -8.07 0.01
CA ILE A 24 1.71 -8.08 -1.14
C ILE A 24 2.39 -8.65 -2.37
N VAL A 25 3.60 -8.18 -2.73
CA VAL A 25 4.38 -8.72 -3.85
C VAL A 25 4.54 -10.23 -3.70
N SER A 26 5.05 -10.69 -2.56
CA SER A 26 5.26 -12.12 -2.28
C SER A 26 3.97 -12.93 -2.40
N ARG A 27 2.87 -12.41 -1.86
CA ARG A 27 1.57 -13.09 -1.90
C ARG A 27 1.02 -13.17 -3.32
N PHE A 28 1.08 -12.08 -4.08
CA PHE A 28 0.54 -12.01 -5.44
C PHE A 28 1.30 -12.92 -6.41
N VAL A 29 2.62 -12.96 -6.28
CA VAL A 29 3.46 -13.86 -7.09
C VAL A 29 3.15 -15.33 -6.80
N LYS A 30 2.95 -15.72 -5.53
CA LYS A 30 2.52 -17.06 -5.15
C LYS A 30 1.16 -17.46 -5.72
N GLU A 31 0.32 -16.46 -6.02
CA GLU A 31 -1.00 -16.66 -6.64
C GLU A 31 -1.01 -16.46 -8.17
N GLY A 32 0.18 -16.48 -8.79
CA GLY A 32 0.32 -16.50 -10.23
C GLY A 32 0.44 -15.16 -10.93
N ALA A 33 0.50 -14.03 -10.19
CA ALA A 33 0.68 -12.71 -10.80
C ALA A 33 2.09 -12.52 -11.37
N ILE A 34 2.19 -11.69 -12.40
CA ILE A 34 3.41 -11.07 -12.90
C ILE A 34 3.48 -9.68 -12.26
N VAL A 35 4.55 -9.37 -11.54
CA VAL A 35 4.59 -8.17 -10.70
C VAL A 35 5.74 -7.25 -11.08
N LEU A 36 5.44 -5.96 -11.34
CA LEU A 36 6.42 -4.89 -11.30
C LEU A 36 6.42 -4.25 -9.92
N VAL A 37 7.57 -4.28 -9.27
CA VAL A 37 7.83 -3.60 -7.99
C VAL A 37 8.43 -2.23 -8.28
N ALA A 38 7.78 -1.16 -7.82
CA ALA A 38 8.29 0.20 -7.90
C ALA A 38 8.62 0.72 -6.50
N ASP A 39 9.86 1.18 -6.29
CA ASP A 39 10.28 1.73 -4.99
C ASP A 39 11.42 2.74 -5.20
N VAL A 40 11.55 3.71 -4.30
CA VAL A 40 12.68 4.66 -4.32
C VAL A 40 13.99 3.99 -3.87
N ARG A 41 13.90 2.85 -3.16
CA ARG A 41 15.06 2.07 -2.71
C ARG A 41 15.47 1.09 -3.79
N GLU A 42 16.76 0.90 -3.93
CA GLU A 42 17.34 -0.09 -4.83
C GLU A 42 17.21 -1.53 -4.27
N ASP A 43 17.18 -2.52 -5.15
CA ASP A 43 17.22 -3.94 -4.76
C ASP A 43 18.65 -4.38 -4.42
N SER A 44 19.27 -3.70 -3.46
CA SER A 44 20.64 -3.98 -3.03
C SER A 44 20.83 -5.37 -2.38
N ASN A 45 19.74 -5.98 -1.91
CA ASN A 45 19.77 -7.26 -1.22
C ASN A 45 19.29 -8.44 -2.08
N GLY A 46 19.03 -8.24 -3.37
CA GLY A 46 18.58 -9.30 -4.28
C GLY A 46 17.22 -9.89 -3.92
N ILE A 47 16.33 -9.11 -3.30
CA ILE A 47 14.99 -9.54 -2.88
C ILE A 47 14.19 -9.99 -4.11
N ILE A 48 14.25 -9.23 -5.20
CA ILE A 48 13.54 -9.53 -6.44
C ILE A 48 14.03 -10.86 -7.04
N ALA A 49 15.34 -11.06 -7.10
CA ALA A 49 15.92 -12.30 -7.60
C ALA A 49 15.53 -13.51 -6.75
N SER A 50 15.52 -13.36 -5.43
CA SER A 50 15.09 -14.41 -4.49
C SER A 50 13.62 -14.80 -4.67
N LEU A 51 12.73 -13.81 -4.79
CA LEU A 51 11.30 -14.03 -5.02
C LEU A 51 11.04 -14.67 -6.40
N SER A 52 11.74 -14.21 -7.43
CA SER A 52 11.64 -14.75 -8.79
C SER A 52 12.05 -16.22 -8.84
N SER A 53 13.19 -16.56 -8.24
CA SER A 53 13.70 -17.94 -8.19
C SER A 53 12.76 -18.89 -7.44
N SER A 54 12.13 -18.42 -6.38
CA SER A 54 11.23 -19.25 -5.56
C SER A 54 9.86 -19.47 -6.18
N SER A 55 9.41 -18.58 -7.06
CA SER A 55 8.07 -18.60 -7.65
C SER A 55 8.02 -19.11 -9.08
N GLY A 56 9.13 -19.02 -9.83
CA GLY A 56 9.18 -19.28 -11.28
C GLY A 56 8.37 -18.27 -12.11
N ARG A 57 8.00 -17.11 -11.54
CA ARG A 57 7.20 -16.06 -12.18
C ARG A 57 8.02 -14.81 -12.46
N GLY A 58 7.55 -14.00 -13.43
CA GLY A 58 8.17 -12.72 -13.76
C GLY A 58 7.95 -11.71 -12.65
N ILE A 59 9.04 -11.32 -12.00
CA ILE A 59 9.07 -10.19 -11.08
C ILE A 59 10.09 -9.21 -11.61
N TYR A 60 9.67 -7.96 -11.73
CA TYR A 60 10.48 -6.88 -12.27
C TYR A 60 10.61 -5.78 -11.24
N PHE A 61 11.67 -5.01 -11.33
CA PHE A 61 11.91 -3.87 -10.45
C PHE A 61 12.16 -2.61 -11.28
N CYS A 62 11.58 -1.51 -10.83
CA CYS A 62 11.85 -0.17 -11.35
C CYS A 62 12.04 0.80 -10.18
N LYS A 63 13.20 1.47 -10.14
CA LYS A 63 13.41 2.55 -9.18
C LYS A 63 12.49 3.70 -9.55
N THR A 64 11.64 4.14 -8.63
CA THR A 64 10.60 5.12 -8.94
C THR A 64 10.25 5.94 -7.70
N ASP A 65 10.36 7.26 -7.80
CA ASP A 65 9.68 8.19 -6.90
C ASP A 65 8.29 8.51 -7.46
N VAL A 66 7.25 8.03 -6.79
CA VAL A 66 5.86 8.24 -7.23
C VAL A 66 5.45 9.72 -7.23
N SER A 67 6.16 10.59 -6.51
CA SER A 67 5.91 12.04 -6.52
C SER A 67 6.41 12.71 -7.81
N ASP A 68 7.32 12.07 -8.55
CA ASP A 68 7.79 12.53 -9.86
C ASP A 68 6.96 11.88 -10.99
N MET A 69 6.23 12.71 -11.72
CA MET A 69 5.39 12.26 -12.84
C MET A 69 6.21 11.67 -14.00
N ALA A 70 7.46 12.12 -14.21
CA ALA A 70 8.31 11.60 -15.28
C ALA A 70 8.74 10.16 -14.94
N GLU A 71 9.25 9.93 -13.72
CA GLU A 71 9.61 8.59 -13.25
C GLU A 71 8.41 7.64 -13.25
N VAL A 72 7.22 8.11 -12.87
CA VAL A 72 6.00 7.30 -12.94
C VAL A 72 5.63 6.90 -14.37
N LYS A 73 5.81 7.78 -15.34
CA LYS A 73 5.59 7.43 -16.76
C LYS A 73 6.58 6.39 -17.26
N GLU A 74 7.87 6.58 -16.95
CA GLU A 74 8.92 5.62 -17.29
C GLU A 74 8.65 4.25 -16.66
N MET A 75 8.24 4.21 -15.39
CA MET A 75 7.83 2.98 -14.71
C MET A 75 6.67 2.28 -15.44
N VAL A 76 5.65 3.02 -15.86
CA VAL A 76 4.50 2.44 -16.56
C VAL A 76 4.90 1.94 -17.96
N GLU A 77 5.74 2.68 -18.70
CA GLU A 77 6.27 2.25 -19.99
C GLU A 77 7.09 0.96 -19.85
N TYR A 78 7.96 0.89 -18.86
CA TYR A 78 8.71 -0.32 -18.55
C TYR A 78 7.78 -1.48 -18.15
N ALA A 79 6.73 -1.22 -17.35
CA ALA A 79 5.73 -2.24 -17.02
C ALA A 79 5.07 -2.84 -18.27
N ILE A 80 4.75 -2.01 -19.27
CA ILE A 80 4.16 -2.47 -20.53
C ILE A 80 5.17 -3.28 -21.33
N GLU A 81 6.41 -2.86 -21.39
CA GLU A 81 7.48 -3.57 -22.09
C GLU A 81 7.67 -5.00 -21.53
N VAL A 82 7.80 -5.12 -20.21
CA VAL A 82 8.18 -6.41 -19.58
C VAL A 82 6.99 -7.32 -19.27
N MET A 83 5.79 -6.75 -19.04
CA MET A 83 4.59 -7.52 -18.69
C MET A 83 3.55 -7.57 -19.81
N GLY A 84 3.64 -6.70 -20.83
CA GLY A 84 2.67 -6.60 -21.92
C GLY A 84 1.34 -5.94 -21.55
N GLY A 85 1.22 -5.31 -20.37
CA GLY A 85 0.00 -4.64 -19.92
C GLY A 85 -0.02 -4.36 -18.43
N VAL A 86 -1.13 -3.80 -17.93
CA VAL A 86 -1.40 -3.59 -16.50
C VAL A 86 -2.86 -3.93 -16.22
N ASP A 87 -3.08 -4.89 -15.33
CA ASP A 87 -4.41 -5.33 -14.90
C ASP A 87 -4.74 -4.82 -13.49
N SER A 88 -3.72 -4.62 -12.66
CA SER A 88 -3.94 -4.16 -11.28
C SER A 88 -2.83 -3.23 -10.81
N VAL A 89 -3.20 -2.29 -9.94
CA VAL A 89 -2.27 -1.37 -9.27
C VAL A 89 -2.49 -1.43 -7.78
N VAL A 90 -1.40 -1.56 -7.02
CA VAL A 90 -1.40 -1.40 -5.57
C VAL A 90 -0.58 -0.17 -5.21
N ASN A 91 -1.26 0.90 -4.82
CA ASN A 91 -0.64 2.12 -4.32
C ASN A 91 -0.33 1.95 -2.84
N ASN A 92 0.90 1.55 -2.53
CA ASN A 92 1.37 1.33 -1.17
C ASN A 92 2.52 2.28 -0.78
N ALA A 93 3.22 2.89 -1.74
CA ALA A 93 4.26 3.87 -1.45
C ALA A 93 3.73 4.99 -0.55
N ALA A 94 4.45 5.31 0.52
CA ALA A 94 4.03 6.34 1.46
C ALA A 94 5.23 7.02 2.16
N SER A 95 5.10 8.32 2.35
CA SER A 95 5.92 9.11 3.26
C SER A 95 5.22 9.19 4.62
N PHE A 96 6.00 9.03 5.68
CA PHE A 96 5.53 9.10 7.05
C PHE A 96 6.05 10.38 7.71
N THR A 97 5.29 11.45 7.61
CA THR A 97 5.58 12.75 8.23
C THR A 97 4.68 12.92 9.45
N PHE A 98 5.31 13.16 10.59
CA PHE A 98 4.63 13.26 11.88
C PHE A 98 4.97 14.58 12.56
N GLY A 99 4.02 15.17 13.26
CA GLY A 99 4.14 16.42 14.00
C GLY A 99 2.80 17.10 14.16
N GLY A 100 2.75 18.14 15.00
CA GLY A 100 1.64 19.06 15.12
C GLY A 100 1.77 20.24 14.14
N VAL A 101 0.70 21.04 14.00
CA VAL A 101 0.70 22.20 13.11
C VAL A 101 1.70 23.29 13.53
N ASP A 102 2.03 23.31 14.80
CA ASP A 102 2.93 24.28 15.46
C ASP A 102 4.42 24.03 15.23
N VAL A 103 4.78 22.83 14.77
CA VAL A 103 6.19 22.42 14.62
C VAL A 103 6.60 22.05 13.19
N LEU A 104 5.64 21.75 12.32
CA LEU A 104 5.91 21.28 10.97
C LEU A 104 6.08 22.44 9.99
N ASP A 105 7.12 22.40 9.21
CA ASP A 105 7.35 23.36 8.14
C ASP A 105 6.63 22.99 6.81
N TYR A 106 6.70 23.90 5.85
CA TYR A 106 6.06 23.70 4.54
C TYR A 106 6.65 22.50 3.79
N GLN A 107 7.92 22.23 3.89
CA GLN A 107 8.59 21.16 3.16
C GLN A 107 8.16 19.79 3.69
N GLU A 108 8.00 19.66 4.98
CA GLU A 108 7.50 18.43 5.63
C GLU A 108 6.07 18.14 5.21
N TRP A 109 5.19 19.16 5.14
CA TRP A 109 3.87 19.04 4.59
C TRP A 109 3.87 18.61 3.12
N MET A 110 4.68 19.29 2.29
CA MET A 110 4.76 19.00 0.87
C MET A 110 5.29 17.60 0.60
N LYS A 111 6.25 17.11 1.38
CA LYS A 111 6.74 15.73 1.29
C LYS A 111 5.60 14.72 1.51
N ALA A 112 4.79 14.91 2.55
CA ALA A 112 3.67 14.02 2.82
C ALA A 112 2.62 14.05 1.69
N ILE A 113 2.23 15.26 1.24
CA ILE A 113 1.21 15.44 0.20
C ILE A 113 1.72 14.91 -1.15
N SER A 114 2.95 15.26 -1.53
CA SER A 114 3.51 14.88 -2.83
C SER A 114 3.63 13.37 -3.00
N VAL A 115 4.09 12.66 -1.97
CA VAL A 115 4.21 11.20 -2.04
C VAL A 115 2.85 10.53 -1.89
N ASN A 116 2.13 10.82 -0.80
CA ASN A 116 0.95 10.02 -0.44
C ASN A 116 -0.25 10.32 -1.34
N VAL A 117 -0.48 11.59 -1.68
CA VAL A 117 -1.69 12.01 -2.43
C VAL A 117 -1.38 12.15 -3.91
N ILE A 118 -0.43 13.03 -4.25
CA ILE A 118 -0.10 13.30 -5.66
C ILE A 118 0.55 12.07 -6.30
N GLY A 119 1.44 11.36 -5.59
CA GLY A 119 2.06 10.13 -6.08
C GLY A 119 1.02 9.05 -6.41
N THR A 120 0.04 8.83 -5.53
CA THR A 120 -1.09 7.93 -5.82
C THR A 120 -1.86 8.38 -7.07
N ALA A 121 -2.16 9.67 -7.19
CA ALA A 121 -2.86 10.21 -8.36
C ALA A 121 -2.02 10.07 -9.65
N ASN A 122 -0.70 10.30 -9.59
CA ASN A 122 0.21 10.14 -10.72
C ASN A 122 0.19 8.71 -11.27
N VAL A 123 0.31 7.71 -10.37
CA VAL A 123 0.27 6.29 -10.75
C VAL A 123 -1.09 5.95 -11.37
N CYS A 124 -2.19 6.33 -10.73
CA CYS A 124 -3.53 6.10 -11.24
C CYS A 124 -3.74 6.72 -12.63
N LYS A 125 -3.33 7.99 -12.82
CA LYS A 125 -3.43 8.69 -14.11
C LYS A 125 -2.63 7.99 -15.20
N SER A 126 -1.38 7.59 -14.90
CA SER A 126 -0.47 7.01 -15.90
C SER A 126 -0.89 5.59 -16.31
N THR A 127 -1.53 4.84 -15.42
CA THR A 127 -2.00 3.46 -15.67
C THR A 127 -3.40 3.39 -16.28
N LEU A 128 -4.21 4.43 -16.21
CA LEU A 128 -5.63 4.42 -16.64
C LEU A 128 -5.85 3.86 -18.04
N LYS A 129 -5.07 4.33 -19.04
CA LYS A 129 -5.22 3.89 -20.44
C LYS A 129 -4.96 2.38 -20.63
N HIS A 130 -4.20 1.76 -19.71
CA HIS A 130 -3.88 0.34 -19.73
C HIS A 130 -4.90 -0.47 -18.96
N LEU A 131 -5.33 0.02 -17.78
CA LEU A 131 -6.41 -0.57 -16.99
C LEU A 131 -7.72 -0.69 -17.80
N LYS A 132 -8.05 0.33 -18.62
CA LYS A 132 -9.21 0.27 -19.54
C LYS A 132 -9.16 -0.86 -20.58
N LYS A 133 -8.01 -1.49 -20.79
CA LYS A 133 -7.82 -2.60 -21.74
C LYS A 133 -7.81 -3.97 -21.04
N SER A 134 -7.83 -3.99 -19.72
CA SER A 134 -7.86 -5.22 -18.93
C SER A 134 -9.30 -5.71 -18.77
N ASP A 135 -9.48 -7.02 -18.76
CA ASP A 135 -10.80 -7.63 -18.55
C ASP A 135 -11.30 -7.47 -17.11
N HIS A 136 -10.39 -7.42 -16.14
CA HIS A 136 -10.71 -7.32 -14.71
C HIS A 136 -9.80 -6.32 -14.00
N PRO A 137 -9.90 -5.01 -14.35
CA PRO A 137 -8.98 -4.00 -13.83
C PRO A 137 -9.27 -3.64 -12.37
N THR A 138 -8.20 -3.52 -11.56
CA THR A 138 -8.36 -3.15 -10.14
C THR A 138 -7.31 -2.15 -9.68
N ILE A 139 -7.70 -1.26 -8.76
CA ILE A 139 -6.80 -0.41 -7.99
C ILE A 139 -7.02 -0.65 -6.52
N ILE A 140 -5.95 -0.85 -5.79
CA ILE A 140 -5.96 -0.98 -4.32
C ILE A 140 -5.07 0.11 -3.74
N ASN A 141 -5.66 0.97 -2.91
CA ASN A 141 -4.94 2.03 -2.22
C ASN A 141 -4.70 1.62 -0.76
N ILE A 142 -3.44 1.58 -0.33
CA ILE A 142 -3.12 1.34 1.07
C ILE A 142 -3.27 2.66 1.85
N ALA A 143 -4.40 2.78 2.52
CA ALA A 143 -4.76 3.88 3.37
C ALA A 143 -4.26 3.66 4.82
N SER A 144 -5.10 3.86 5.81
CA SER A 144 -4.86 3.60 7.25
C SER A 144 -6.17 3.77 8.02
N ILE A 145 -6.27 3.26 9.23
CA ILE A 145 -7.30 3.70 10.18
C ILE A 145 -7.25 5.22 10.39
N SER A 146 -6.08 5.85 10.24
CA SER A 146 -5.90 7.31 10.22
C SER A 146 -6.70 8.04 9.14
N SER A 147 -7.36 7.31 8.23
CA SER A 147 -8.28 7.90 7.26
C SER A 147 -9.57 8.41 7.88
N PHE A 148 -9.93 7.96 9.09
CA PHE A 148 -11.17 8.33 9.77
C PHE A 148 -11.04 8.47 11.30
N ILE A 149 -9.90 8.09 11.89
CA ILE A 149 -9.57 8.44 13.27
C ILE A 149 -8.40 9.41 13.31
N ALA A 150 -8.29 10.19 14.38
CA ALA A 150 -7.16 11.09 14.60
C ALA A 150 -6.15 10.45 15.54
N GLN A 151 -4.89 10.48 15.15
CA GLN A 151 -3.77 10.11 16.01
C GLN A 151 -2.97 11.36 16.37
N ALA A 152 -2.65 11.53 17.65
CA ALA A 152 -1.90 12.68 18.12
C ALA A 152 -0.54 12.81 17.42
N LYS A 153 -0.12 14.05 17.16
CA LYS A 153 1.16 14.38 16.53
C LYS A 153 1.40 13.67 15.19
N SER A 154 0.32 13.40 14.44
CA SER A 154 0.35 12.72 13.14
C SER A 154 -0.39 13.52 12.07
N LEU A 155 -0.42 14.85 12.18
CA LEU A 155 -1.30 15.70 11.41
C LEU A 155 -1.15 15.55 9.89
N PRO A 156 0.04 15.63 9.26
CA PRO A 156 0.17 15.42 7.80
C PRO A 156 -0.20 14.00 7.39
N TYR A 157 0.23 13.00 8.17
CA TYR A 157 -0.09 11.61 7.88
C TYR A 157 -1.61 11.35 7.91
N ASN A 158 -2.30 11.75 8.98
CA ASN A 158 -3.76 11.61 9.09
C ASN A 158 -4.47 12.33 7.93
N SER A 159 -4.05 13.57 7.63
CA SER A 159 -4.63 14.37 6.54
C SER A 159 -4.47 13.68 5.18
N THR A 160 -3.26 13.17 4.88
CA THR A 160 -3.03 12.47 3.61
C THR A 160 -3.77 11.14 3.52
N LYS A 161 -3.90 10.39 4.62
CA LYS A 161 -4.66 9.13 4.63
C LYS A 161 -6.18 9.37 4.52
N GLY A 162 -6.69 10.47 5.09
CA GLY A 162 -8.05 10.94 4.84
C GLY A 162 -8.27 11.29 3.36
N ALA A 163 -7.31 11.99 2.75
CA ALA A 163 -7.34 12.30 1.32
C ALA A 163 -7.34 11.03 0.45
N ILE A 164 -6.54 10.00 0.78
CA ILE A 164 -6.54 8.71 0.08
C ILE A 164 -7.91 8.02 0.15
N ALA A 165 -8.59 8.08 1.30
CA ALA A 165 -9.92 7.49 1.42
C ALA A 165 -10.92 8.16 0.46
N GLN A 166 -10.90 9.49 0.37
CA GLN A 166 -11.79 10.21 -0.54
C GLN A 166 -11.38 10.03 -2.01
N LEU A 167 -10.08 10.06 -2.31
CA LEU A 167 -9.55 9.79 -3.65
C LEU A 167 -9.99 8.39 -4.14
N THR A 168 -9.96 7.38 -3.29
CA THR A 168 -10.44 6.03 -3.60
C THR A 168 -11.89 6.04 -4.05
N ARG A 169 -12.78 6.75 -3.33
CA ARG A 169 -14.20 6.85 -3.67
C ARG A 169 -14.44 7.61 -4.97
N CYS A 170 -13.72 8.73 -5.16
CA CYS A 170 -13.81 9.52 -6.40
C CYS A 170 -13.38 8.69 -7.60
N LEU A 171 -12.23 8.01 -7.53
CA LEU A 171 -11.77 7.15 -8.62
C LEU A 171 -12.74 5.99 -8.91
N ALA A 172 -13.33 5.39 -7.89
CA ALA A 172 -14.34 4.34 -8.06
C ALA A 172 -15.58 4.88 -8.79
N MET A 173 -16.01 6.10 -8.46
CA MET A 173 -17.14 6.75 -9.10
C MET A 173 -16.82 7.13 -10.57
N ASP A 174 -15.66 7.75 -10.81
CA ASP A 174 -15.28 8.25 -12.13
C ASP A 174 -14.96 7.10 -13.12
N TRP A 175 -14.47 5.96 -12.62
CA TRP A 175 -13.94 4.88 -13.47
C TRP A 175 -14.78 3.60 -13.44
N GLY A 176 -15.87 3.59 -12.67
CA GLY A 176 -16.80 2.47 -12.61
C GLY A 176 -17.42 2.12 -13.97
N GLU A 177 -17.72 3.12 -14.81
CA GLU A 177 -18.21 2.91 -16.18
C GLU A 177 -17.23 2.14 -17.10
N HIS A 178 -15.94 2.11 -16.72
CA HIS A 178 -14.90 1.36 -17.43
C HIS A 178 -14.63 -0.01 -16.79
N GLY A 179 -15.47 -0.45 -15.85
CA GLY A 179 -15.28 -1.70 -15.11
C GLY A 179 -14.11 -1.70 -14.12
N ILE A 180 -13.45 -0.55 -13.89
CA ILE A 180 -12.31 -0.45 -12.98
C ILE A 180 -12.81 -0.41 -11.54
N ARG A 181 -12.46 -1.40 -10.73
CA ARG A 181 -12.75 -1.41 -9.30
C ARG A 181 -11.65 -0.70 -8.53
N VAL A 182 -12.00 0.22 -7.66
CA VAL A 182 -11.04 0.96 -6.84
C VAL A 182 -11.43 0.83 -5.37
N ASN A 183 -10.56 0.21 -4.56
CA ASN A 183 -10.82 -0.01 -3.14
C ASN A 183 -9.63 0.42 -2.29
N GLY A 184 -9.89 0.72 -1.03
CA GLY A 184 -8.88 1.05 -0.03
C GLY A 184 -8.78 -0.02 1.05
N ILE A 185 -7.58 -0.25 1.54
CA ILE A 185 -7.32 -1.01 2.76
C ILE A 185 -6.88 -0.04 3.84
N CYS A 186 -7.47 -0.14 5.03
CA CYS A 186 -7.18 0.68 6.19
C CYS A 186 -6.55 -0.16 7.30
N PRO A 187 -5.23 -0.40 7.27
CA PRO A 187 -4.56 -1.12 8.33
C PRO A 187 -4.53 -0.33 9.64
N GLY A 188 -4.59 -1.05 10.76
CA GLY A 188 -4.15 -0.57 12.07
C GLY A 188 -2.63 -0.72 12.22
N ASP A 189 -2.17 -1.04 13.42
CA ASP A 189 -0.76 -1.31 13.68
C ASP A 189 -0.35 -2.66 13.08
N ILE A 190 0.58 -2.61 12.14
CA ILE A 190 1.12 -3.77 11.43
C ILE A 190 2.61 -3.90 11.72
N HIS A 191 3.03 -5.03 12.21
CA HIS A 191 4.41 -5.32 12.59
C HIS A 191 5.33 -5.36 11.37
N THR A 192 5.91 -4.20 11.04
CA THR A 192 6.95 -4.04 10.02
C THR A 192 8.17 -3.36 10.64
N GLU A 193 9.34 -3.58 10.06
CA GLU A 193 10.56 -2.89 10.51
C GLU A 193 10.37 -1.36 10.52
N GLY A 194 9.72 -0.81 9.48
CA GLY A 194 9.44 0.61 9.39
C GLY A 194 8.45 1.11 10.45
N TRP A 195 7.42 0.32 10.80
CA TRP A 195 6.50 0.64 11.88
C TRP A 195 7.23 0.69 13.22
N TYR A 196 8.01 -0.33 13.50
CA TYR A 196 8.78 -0.44 14.74
C TYR A 196 9.77 0.73 14.90
N LYS A 197 10.63 0.98 13.91
CA LYS A 197 11.59 2.09 13.95
C LYS A 197 10.93 3.46 14.15
N ARG A 198 9.78 3.69 13.52
CA ARG A 198 9.01 4.93 13.68
C ARG A 198 8.32 5.03 15.04
N GLY A 199 7.79 3.92 15.54
CA GLY A 199 7.16 3.88 16.86
C GLY A 199 8.11 4.32 17.96
N ILE A 200 9.29 3.72 18.01
CA ILE A 200 10.33 4.08 18.99
C ILE A 200 10.74 5.55 18.87
N SER A 201 10.91 6.07 17.66
CA SER A 201 11.31 7.48 17.47
C SER A 201 10.25 8.51 17.88
N ARG A 202 8.97 8.12 17.96
CA ARG A 202 7.84 9.00 18.29
C ARG A 202 7.48 9.06 19.76
N GLN A 203 7.69 8.00 20.47
CA GLN A 203 7.28 7.89 21.87
C GLN A 203 8.45 8.18 22.78
N LYS A 204 8.43 9.35 23.44
CA LYS A 204 9.48 9.76 24.38
C LYS A 204 9.62 8.85 25.60
N ASN A 205 8.62 8.04 25.90
CA ASN A 205 8.54 7.18 27.09
C ASN A 205 8.84 5.70 26.79
N ILE A 206 9.09 5.34 25.53
CA ILE A 206 9.48 3.97 25.20
C ILE A 206 11.00 3.86 25.32
N ASP A 207 11.43 2.88 26.07
CA ASP A 207 12.82 2.46 26.11
C ASP A 207 13.17 1.81 24.75
N PRO A 208 14.08 2.41 23.95
CA PRO A 208 14.50 1.81 22.69
C PRO A 208 15.14 0.44 22.84
N SER A 209 15.55 0.07 24.08
CA SER A 209 16.11 -1.23 24.41
C SER A 209 15.05 -2.28 24.81
N ASP A 210 13.74 -1.88 24.88
CA ASP A 210 12.62 -2.76 25.18
C ASP A 210 11.64 -2.89 23.98
N PRO A 211 12.00 -3.66 22.95
CA PRO A 211 11.14 -3.92 21.81
C PRO A 211 9.82 -4.61 22.18
N GLU A 212 9.86 -5.49 23.16
CA GLU A 212 8.72 -6.30 23.58
C GLU A 212 7.66 -5.43 24.27
N GLY A 213 8.08 -4.51 25.13
CA GLY A 213 7.18 -3.55 25.79
C GLY A 213 6.45 -2.66 24.78
N PHE A 214 7.15 -2.18 23.74
CA PHE A 214 6.52 -1.43 22.65
C PHE A 214 5.46 -2.24 21.91
N ILE A 215 5.77 -3.49 21.56
CA ILE A 215 4.83 -4.37 20.86
C ILE A 215 3.64 -4.69 21.78
N GLN A 216 3.85 -4.90 23.06
CA GLN A 216 2.78 -5.16 24.01
C GLN A 216 1.84 -3.95 24.18
N GLU A 217 2.38 -2.74 24.30
CA GLU A 217 1.58 -1.52 24.35
C GLU A 217 0.72 -1.37 23.09
N ALA A 218 1.31 -1.51 21.90
CA ALA A 218 0.56 -1.44 20.64
C ALA A 218 -0.48 -2.57 20.52
N SER A 219 -0.18 -3.77 21.04
CA SER A 219 -1.08 -4.91 21.04
C SER A 219 -2.35 -4.66 21.84
N SER A 220 -2.21 -4.02 23.01
CA SER A 220 -3.32 -3.71 23.92
C SER A 220 -4.35 -2.75 23.32
N MET A 221 -3.99 -2.04 22.24
CA MET A 221 -4.91 -1.15 21.51
C MET A 221 -5.88 -1.91 20.59
N SER A 222 -5.66 -3.20 20.33
CA SER A 222 -6.56 -4.01 19.51
C SER A 222 -7.35 -5.01 20.36
N LEU A 223 -8.59 -5.33 19.94
CA LEU A 223 -9.41 -6.36 20.59
C LEU A 223 -8.81 -7.76 20.48
N MET A 224 -7.90 -7.97 19.52
CA MET A 224 -7.22 -9.25 19.32
C MET A 224 -5.93 -9.36 20.14
N ASP A 225 -5.60 -8.36 20.96
CA ASP A 225 -4.43 -8.28 21.84
C ASP A 225 -3.11 -8.63 21.13
N ARG A 226 -2.98 -8.14 19.91
CA ARG A 226 -1.77 -8.27 19.10
C ARG A 226 -1.73 -7.23 17.98
N VAL A 227 -0.53 -6.93 17.52
CA VAL A 227 -0.34 -6.21 16.24
C VAL A 227 -0.61 -7.13 15.06
N GLY A 228 -1.05 -6.58 13.93
CA GLY A 228 -1.26 -7.31 12.68
C GLY A 228 0.07 -7.68 12.01
N LYS A 229 0.02 -8.65 11.11
CA LYS A 229 1.16 -9.06 10.26
C LYS A 229 0.99 -8.51 8.85
N PRO A 230 2.10 -8.19 8.14
CA PRO A 230 2.03 -7.75 6.74
C PRO A 230 1.28 -8.73 5.83
N GLU A 231 1.39 -10.04 6.10
CA GLU A 231 0.73 -11.09 5.34
C GLU A 231 -0.80 -11.04 5.46
N GLU A 232 -1.32 -10.54 6.59
CA GLU A 232 -2.77 -10.39 6.77
C GLU A 232 -3.31 -9.27 5.86
N VAL A 233 -2.57 -8.17 5.72
CA VAL A 233 -2.90 -7.11 4.76
C VAL A 233 -2.75 -7.61 3.32
N ALA A 234 -1.72 -8.40 3.03
CA ALA A 234 -1.50 -9.00 1.72
C ALA A 234 -2.62 -9.97 1.33
N ASN A 235 -3.18 -10.73 2.26
CA ASN A 235 -4.33 -11.60 2.02
C ASN A 235 -5.60 -10.82 1.65
N LEU A 236 -5.84 -9.69 2.32
CA LEU A 236 -6.94 -8.80 1.98
C LEU A 236 -6.73 -8.13 0.61
N ALA A 237 -5.50 -7.69 0.32
CA ALA A 237 -5.15 -7.15 -0.98
C ALA A 237 -5.37 -8.19 -2.10
N LEU A 238 -4.98 -9.45 -1.88
CA LEU A 238 -5.23 -10.55 -2.80
C LEU A 238 -6.72 -10.73 -3.07
N PHE A 239 -7.55 -10.77 -2.03
CA PHE A 239 -9.01 -10.87 -2.18
C PHE A 239 -9.55 -9.70 -3.03
N LEU A 240 -9.20 -8.47 -2.72
CA LEU A 240 -9.68 -7.29 -3.46
C LEU A 240 -9.16 -7.24 -4.91
N ALA A 241 -7.98 -7.81 -5.19
CA ALA A 241 -7.43 -7.90 -6.55
C ALA A 241 -8.08 -9.02 -7.38
N SER A 242 -8.66 -10.02 -6.74
CA SER A 242 -9.24 -11.19 -7.40
C SER A 242 -10.68 -10.93 -7.87
N GLU A 243 -11.22 -11.87 -8.66
CA GLU A 243 -12.61 -11.84 -9.13
C GLU A 243 -13.63 -12.12 -8.03
N GLU A 244 -13.18 -12.70 -6.90
CA GLU A 244 -14.05 -12.90 -5.73
C GLU A 244 -14.59 -11.57 -5.18
N ALA A 245 -13.91 -10.45 -5.44
CA ALA A 245 -14.32 -9.10 -5.06
C ALA A 245 -14.99 -8.34 -6.23
N SER A 246 -15.53 -9.03 -7.24
CA SER A 246 -16.06 -8.43 -8.48
C SER A 246 -17.15 -7.38 -8.28
N TYR A 247 -17.88 -7.43 -7.17
CA TYR A 247 -18.94 -6.45 -6.83
C TYR A 247 -18.54 -5.46 -5.74
N ILE A 248 -17.23 -5.36 -5.43
CA ILE A 248 -16.70 -4.44 -4.41
C ILE A 248 -15.90 -3.32 -5.10
N THR A 249 -16.39 -2.08 -5.01
CA THR A 249 -15.70 -0.87 -5.45
C THR A 249 -16.07 0.32 -4.55
N GLY A 250 -15.18 1.29 -4.37
CA GLY A 250 -15.36 2.43 -3.47
C GLY A 250 -15.26 2.10 -1.98
N ALA A 251 -15.02 0.84 -1.63
CA ALA A 251 -14.95 0.40 -0.24
C ALA A 251 -13.61 0.79 0.42
N MET A 252 -13.70 1.13 1.72
CA MET A 252 -12.56 1.31 2.61
C MET A 252 -12.60 0.19 3.66
N VAL A 253 -11.80 -0.85 3.46
CA VAL A 253 -11.84 -2.07 4.28
C VAL A 253 -10.84 -1.94 5.42
N VAL A 254 -11.34 -1.99 6.65
CA VAL A 254 -10.52 -1.90 7.87
C VAL A 254 -9.93 -3.28 8.18
N ILE A 255 -8.65 -3.29 8.58
CA ILE A 255 -7.92 -4.46 9.07
C ILE A 255 -7.01 -4.03 10.22
N ASP A 256 -7.56 -4.02 11.43
CA ASP A 256 -6.95 -3.38 12.60
C ASP A 256 -7.08 -4.18 13.91
N GLY A 257 -7.55 -5.43 13.81
CA GLY A 257 -7.79 -6.26 14.99
C GLY A 257 -8.87 -5.70 15.93
N GLY A 258 -9.74 -4.82 15.42
CA GLY A 258 -10.81 -4.18 16.19
C GLY A 258 -10.38 -2.91 16.94
N ALA A 259 -9.18 -2.38 16.69
CA ALA A 259 -8.67 -1.20 17.38
C ALA A 259 -9.59 0.04 17.26
N THR A 260 -10.30 0.20 16.13
CA THR A 260 -11.19 1.35 15.90
C THR A 260 -12.63 1.17 16.40
N VAL A 261 -12.99 0.00 16.92
CA VAL A 261 -14.32 -0.25 17.50
C VAL A 261 -14.30 -0.27 19.03
N THR A 262 -13.14 -0.07 19.65
CA THR A 262 -13.02 0.11 21.11
C THR A 262 -13.44 1.53 21.49
N ILE A 263 -14.24 1.67 22.56
CA ILE A 263 -14.48 2.94 23.26
C ILE A 263 -13.58 2.88 24.50
N ASN A 264 -12.44 3.55 24.46
CA ASN A 264 -11.58 3.75 25.62
C ASN A 264 -11.80 5.16 26.17
#